data_a6e3b84c87a4c2a1735e3b8cc2a66d5c
#
_entry.id   a6e3b84c87a4c2a1735e3b8cc2a66d5c
#
_cell.length_a   1.000
_cell.length_b   1.000
_cell.length_c   1.000
_cell.angle_alpha   90.00
_cell.angle_beta   90.00
_cell.angle_gamma   90.00
#
_symmetry.space_group_name_H-M   'P 1'
#
loop_
_entity.id
_entity.type
_entity.pdbx_description
1 polymer ?
#
loop_
_entity_poly.entity_id
_entity_poly.type
_entity_poly.pdbx_seq_one_letter_code
_entity_poly.pdbx_strand_id
1 'polypeptide(L)'
;MTRSTALLTAFNLPVQDAQQSFRRLLKAMSEPGVIVALHQLKHGWQPLGLATTSALLTLADGDTPVWLAPSMDNDISRQNLRFHTSAPLVDQPQLAAFAVADERISSEQLNALSAGSAVAPETSATLIVQVAGLSGGRMLRLTGAGIAEERMIAPQLPECLIHELTERPHPFPLGVDLILTCGERLLAIPRTTHVEVC
;
A
#
# COMPACT_ATOMS: atom_id res chain seq x y z
N MET A 1 31.51 5.36 13.88
CA MET A 1 31.63 4.46 12.71
C MET A 1 30.30 4.47 11.98
N THR A 2 30.18 5.31 10.95
CA THR A 2 28.99 5.34 10.07
C THR A 2 29.01 4.05 9.24
N ARG A 3 28.12 3.10 9.55
CA ARG A 3 27.86 1.97 8.66
C ARG A 3 27.32 2.55 7.36
N SER A 4 28.12 2.54 6.31
CA SER A 4 27.65 2.82 4.95
C SER A 4 26.64 1.71 4.60
N THR A 5 25.36 2.04 4.67
CA THR A 5 24.30 1.14 4.21
C THR A 5 24.41 1.08 2.69
N ALA A 6 24.56 -0.10 2.12
CA ALA A 6 24.73 -0.25 0.68
C ALA A 6 23.42 0.12 -0.02
N LEU A 7 23.50 0.95 -1.07
CA LEU A 7 22.38 1.19 -1.97
C LEU A 7 22.06 -0.11 -2.69
N LEU A 8 20.79 -0.50 -2.62
CA LEU A 8 20.28 -1.70 -3.26
C LEU A 8 19.78 -1.39 -4.67
N THR A 9 19.61 -2.44 -5.45
CA THR A 9 19.11 -2.31 -6.83
C THR A 9 17.66 -1.84 -6.86
N ALA A 10 17.36 -0.99 -7.85
CA ALA A 10 16.02 -0.57 -8.21
C ALA A 10 15.63 -1.15 -9.59
N PHE A 11 14.72 -0.52 -10.29
CA PHE A 11 14.36 -0.90 -11.66
C PHE A 11 15.57 -0.85 -12.60
N ASN A 12 15.72 -1.88 -13.45
CA ASN A 12 16.80 -1.94 -14.43
C ASN A 12 16.58 -0.94 -15.58
N LEU A 13 15.33 -0.82 -16.01
CA LEU A 13 14.87 0.14 -17.02
C LEU A 13 13.83 1.07 -16.38
N PRO A 14 14.25 2.09 -15.61
CA PRO A 14 13.36 2.83 -14.69
C PRO A 14 12.06 3.29 -15.33
N VAL A 15 12.09 3.86 -16.52
CA VAL A 15 10.88 4.36 -17.20
C VAL A 15 9.95 3.23 -17.62
N GLN A 16 10.50 2.19 -18.25
CA GLN A 16 9.69 1.08 -18.76
C GLN A 16 9.15 0.22 -17.62
N ASP A 17 9.98 -0.07 -16.63
CA ASP A 17 9.61 -0.89 -15.48
C ASP A 17 8.56 -0.16 -14.61
N ALA A 18 8.71 1.15 -14.40
CA ALA A 18 7.71 1.97 -13.72
C ALA A 18 6.37 2.01 -14.48
N GLN A 19 6.39 2.17 -15.82
CA GLN A 19 5.18 2.15 -16.64
C GLN A 19 4.46 0.79 -16.57
N GLN A 20 5.20 -0.32 -16.62
CA GLN A 20 4.62 -1.66 -16.53
C GLN A 20 4.03 -1.90 -15.14
N SER A 21 4.75 -1.52 -14.07
CA SER A 21 4.27 -1.60 -12.70
C SER A 21 3.04 -0.72 -12.47
N PHE A 22 3.04 0.50 -13.01
CA PHE A 22 1.91 1.42 -12.92
C PHE A 22 0.63 0.85 -13.56
N ARG A 23 0.73 0.25 -14.75
CA ARG A 23 -0.43 -0.40 -15.40
C ARG A 23 -1.01 -1.53 -14.57
N ARG A 24 -0.17 -2.28 -13.85
CA ARG A 24 -0.60 -3.35 -12.94
C ARG A 24 -1.27 -2.79 -11.69
N LEU A 25 -0.68 -1.76 -11.09
CA LEU A 25 -1.27 -1.04 -9.96
C LEU A 25 -2.61 -0.42 -10.33
N LEU A 26 -2.68 0.24 -11.49
CA LEU A 26 -3.92 0.80 -12.02
C LEU A 26 -4.99 -0.27 -12.21
N LYS A 27 -4.62 -1.45 -12.75
CA LYS A 27 -5.54 -2.59 -12.87
C LYS A 27 -6.06 -3.03 -11.49
N ALA A 28 -5.19 -3.19 -10.49
CA ALA A 28 -5.61 -3.57 -9.15
C ALA A 28 -6.56 -2.55 -8.51
N MET A 29 -6.29 -1.25 -8.70
CA MET A 29 -7.14 -0.17 -8.19
C MET A 29 -8.47 -0.04 -8.94
N SER A 30 -8.49 -0.31 -10.25
CA SER A 30 -9.72 -0.23 -11.07
C SER A 30 -10.59 -1.49 -10.98
N GLU A 31 -10.03 -2.62 -10.57
CA GLU A 31 -10.72 -3.91 -10.41
C GLU A 31 -10.46 -4.44 -8.99
N PRO A 32 -11.11 -3.90 -7.95
CA PRO A 32 -10.82 -4.23 -6.55
C PRO A 32 -10.82 -5.73 -6.26
N GLY A 33 -9.81 -6.18 -5.51
CA GLY A 33 -9.64 -7.60 -5.17
C GLY A 33 -9.00 -8.47 -6.27
N VAL A 34 -8.72 -7.94 -7.47
CA VAL A 34 -7.93 -8.67 -8.48
C VAL A 34 -6.48 -8.71 -8.04
N ILE A 35 -5.90 -9.92 -8.05
CA ILE A 35 -4.47 -10.10 -7.76
C ILE A 35 -3.66 -9.86 -9.02
N VAL A 36 -2.68 -8.97 -8.92
CA VAL A 36 -1.69 -8.70 -9.96
C VAL A 36 -0.29 -9.00 -9.43
N ALA A 37 0.67 -9.20 -10.32
CA ALA A 37 2.06 -9.43 -9.95
C ALA A 37 2.98 -8.35 -10.55
N LEU A 38 3.98 -7.92 -9.78
CA LEU A 38 5.01 -6.96 -10.17
C LEU A 38 6.35 -7.71 -10.31
N HIS A 39 6.80 -7.92 -11.55
CA HIS A 39 7.97 -8.75 -11.87
C HIS A 39 9.23 -7.94 -12.21
N GLN A 40 9.19 -6.62 -12.04
CA GLN A 40 10.25 -5.73 -12.50
C GLN A 40 11.45 -5.70 -11.56
N LEU A 41 11.29 -6.15 -10.30
CA LEU A 41 12.38 -6.28 -9.34
C LEU A 41 12.72 -7.75 -9.07
N LYS A 42 13.98 -8.01 -8.73
CA LYS A 42 14.43 -9.32 -8.25
C LYS A 42 14.36 -9.41 -6.72
N HIS A 43 14.56 -8.31 -6.04
CA HIS A 43 14.60 -8.24 -4.58
C HIS A 43 13.95 -6.94 -4.09
N GLY A 44 13.27 -7.02 -2.94
CA GLY A 44 12.81 -5.84 -2.21
C GLY A 44 13.90 -5.26 -1.31
N TRP A 45 13.63 -4.14 -0.68
CA TRP A 45 14.53 -3.47 0.28
C TRP A 45 14.12 -3.83 1.70
N GLN A 46 14.56 -4.98 2.18
CA GLN A 46 14.15 -5.51 3.49
C GLN A 46 14.13 -4.44 4.60
N PRO A 47 13.03 -4.32 5.37
CA PRO A 47 11.88 -5.24 5.45
C PRO A 47 10.82 -5.07 4.36
N LEU A 48 10.97 -4.08 3.46
CA LEU A 48 10.06 -3.89 2.34
C LEU A 48 10.17 -5.05 1.35
N GLY A 49 9.08 -5.77 1.16
CA GLY A 49 8.97 -6.86 0.20
C GLY A 49 9.00 -6.36 -1.25
N LEU A 50 9.04 -7.28 -2.19
CA LEU A 50 9.23 -6.99 -3.62
C LEU A 50 8.09 -6.13 -4.18
N ALA A 51 6.82 -6.51 -3.96
CA ALA A 51 5.67 -5.75 -4.46
C ALA A 51 5.56 -4.37 -3.78
N THR A 52 5.85 -4.27 -2.47
CA THR A 52 5.88 -3.00 -1.74
C THR A 52 6.95 -2.06 -2.29
N THR A 53 8.17 -2.57 -2.48
CA THR A 53 9.27 -1.80 -3.07
C THR A 53 8.94 -1.33 -4.49
N SER A 54 8.39 -2.22 -5.33
CA SER A 54 7.99 -1.88 -6.70
C SER A 54 6.87 -0.84 -6.73
N ALA A 55 5.89 -0.93 -5.83
CA ALA A 55 4.82 0.05 -5.72
C ALA A 55 5.37 1.44 -5.34
N LEU A 56 6.26 1.51 -4.36
CA LEU A 56 6.88 2.77 -3.94
C LEU A 56 7.78 3.37 -5.03
N LEU A 57 8.59 2.56 -5.72
CA LEU A 57 9.38 3.01 -6.87
C LEU A 57 8.54 3.57 -8.02
N THR A 58 7.29 3.13 -8.11
CA THR A 58 6.36 3.53 -9.17
C THR A 58 5.55 4.77 -8.80
N LEU A 59 5.16 4.90 -7.53
CA LEU A 59 4.16 5.88 -7.09
C LEU A 59 4.76 7.03 -6.27
N ALA A 60 5.90 6.79 -5.56
CA ALA A 60 6.48 7.78 -4.69
C ALA A 60 7.51 8.64 -5.42
N ASP A 61 7.51 9.94 -5.12
CA ASP A 61 8.42 10.95 -5.65
C ASP A 61 8.68 12.06 -4.62
N GLY A 62 9.33 13.14 -5.06
CA GLY A 62 9.68 14.27 -4.20
C GLY A 62 8.50 15.03 -3.58
N ASP A 63 7.30 14.88 -4.12
CA ASP A 63 6.08 15.57 -3.68
C ASP A 63 5.15 14.66 -2.85
N THR A 64 5.49 13.39 -2.71
CA THR A 64 4.68 12.38 -2.02
C THR A 64 5.34 11.90 -0.73
N PRO A 65 5.02 12.48 0.44
CA PRO A 65 5.56 12.05 1.72
C PRO A 65 5.22 10.59 2.04
N VAL A 66 6.22 9.83 2.52
CA VAL A 66 6.07 8.42 2.89
C VAL A 66 6.26 8.25 4.40
N TRP A 67 5.30 7.60 5.05
CA TRP A 67 5.44 7.13 6.42
C TRP A 67 5.69 5.62 6.42
N LEU A 68 6.67 5.19 7.21
CA LEU A 68 6.98 3.79 7.46
C LEU A 68 6.55 3.43 8.88
N ALA A 69 5.72 2.41 9.05
CA ALA A 69 5.44 1.85 10.37
C ALA A 69 6.76 1.37 11.02
N PRO A 70 6.86 1.32 12.36
CA PRO A 70 8.11 0.94 13.04
C PRO A 70 8.70 -0.39 12.58
N SER A 71 7.86 -1.33 12.16
CA SER A 71 8.27 -2.62 11.60
C SER A 71 8.88 -2.55 10.21
N MET A 72 8.56 -1.50 9.45
CA MET A 72 9.01 -1.26 8.08
C MET A 72 10.18 -0.27 8.02
N ASP A 73 10.46 0.38 9.14
CA ASP A 73 11.41 1.48 9.25
C ASP A 73 12.79 1.00 9.71
N ASN A 74 13.75 1.04 8.82
CA ASN A 74 15.16 0.83 9.12
C ASN A 74 16.05 1.65 8.18
N ASP A 75 17.37 1.63 8.42
CA ASP A 75 18.34 2.39 7.61
C ASP A 75 18.30 1.99 6.13
N ILE A 76 18.05 0.72 5.80
CA ILE A 76 17.99 0.22 4.42
C ILE A 76 16.78 0.80 3.71
N SER A 77 15.58 0.66 4.30
CA SER A 77 14.35 1.18 3.70
C SER A 77 14.39 2.70 3.54
N ARG A 78 14.83 3.44 4.58
CA ARG A 78 14.97 4.91 4.56
C ARG A 78 15.95 5.39 3.48
N GLN A 79 17.15 4.81 3.44
CA GLN A 79 18.19 5.25 2.52
C GLN A 79 17.82 4.98 1.07
N ASN A 80 17.29 3.78 0.78
CA ASN A 80 16.93 3.41 -0.58
C ASN A 80 15.71 4.18 -1.09
N LEU A 81 14.68 4.39 -0.26
CA LEU A 81 13.55 5.25 -0.61
C LEU A 81 14.00 6.66 -0.98
N ARG A 82 14.75 7.32 -0.10
CA ARG A 82 15.25 8.67 -0.37
C ARG A 82 16.08 8.76 -1.64
N PHE A 83 16.97 7.78 -1.85
CA PHE A 83 17.86 7.80 -3.01
C PHE A 83 17.13 7.56 -4.33
N HIS A 84 16.23 6.57 -4.38
CA HIS A 84 15.60 6.16 -5.63
C HIS A 84 14.31 6.93 -5.97
N THR A 85 13.61 7.46 -4.98
CA THR A 85 12.32 8.15 -5.21
C THR A 85 12.37 9.64 -4.89
N SER A 86 13.37 10.09 -4.11
CA SER A 86 13.42 11.43 -3.52
C SER A 86 12.27 11.74 -2.56
N ALA A 87 11.43 10.77 -2.20
CA ALA A 87 10.27 10.97 -1.36
C ALA A 87 10.66 11.45 0.05
N PRO A 88 10.01 12.48 0.58
CA PRO A 88 10.17 12.89 1.97
C PRO A 88 9.70 11.78 2.91
N LEU A 89 10.54 11.39 3.88
CA LEU A 89 10.12 10.47 4.94
C LEU A 89 9.61 11.27 6.13
N VAL A 90 8.37 10.99 6.54
CA VAL A 90 7.70 11.65 7.66
C VAL A 90 7.56 10.72 8.85
N ASP A 91 7.63 11.26 10.06
CA ASP A 91 7.53 10.50 11.31
C ASP A 91 6.07 10.38 11.80
N GLN A 92 5.18 11.19 11.25
CA GLN A 92 3.77 11.23 11.63
C GLN A 92 2.88 10.70 10.50
N PRO A 93 2.04 9.68 10.75
CA PRO A 93 1.24 9.03 9.71
C PRO A 93 0.22 9.97 9.03
N GLN A 94 -0.28 10.99 9.72
CA GLN A 94 -1.22 11.98 9.17
C GLN A 94 -0.63 12.88 8.07
N LEU A 95 0.70 12.93 7.95
CA LEU A 95 1.39 13.72 6.92
C LEU A 95 1.72 12.91 5.67
N ALA A 96 1.44 11.60 5.67
CA ALA A 96 1.82 10.70 4.60
C ALA A 96 0.84 10.74 3.44
N ALA A 97 1.35 10.79 2.20
CA ALA A 97 0.62 10.41 1.00
C ALA A 97 0.59 8.89 0.84
N PHE A 98 1.72 8.23 1.16
CA PHE A 98 1.83 6.77 1.22
C PHE A 98 2.25 6.33 2.63
N ALA A 99 1.48 5.43 3.23
CA ALA A 99 1.81 4.77 4.48
C ALA A 99 2.17 3.30 4.20
N VAL A 100 3.24 2.80 4.81
CA VAL A 100 3.69 1.41 4.64
C VAL A 100 3.71 0.71 5.98
N ALA A 101 3.01 -0.43 6.07
CA ALA A 101 2.91 -1.22 7.30
C ALA A 101 2.92 -2.73 6.99
N ASP A 102 2.88 -3.53 8.03
CA ASP A 102 2.59 -4.97 7.98
C ASP A 102 1.37 -5.30 8.86
N GLU A 103 1.12 -6.58 9.08
CA GLU A 103 0.00 -7.06 9.91
C GLU A 103 0.04 -6.59 11.38
N ARG A 104 1.12 -5.97 11.83
CA ARG A 104 1.27 -5.40 13.18
C ARG A 104 0.74 -3.96 13.30
N ILE A 105 0.20 -3.41 12.23
CA ILE A 105 -0.41 -2.08 12.27
C ILE A 105 -1.50 -2.01 13.35
N SER A 106 -1.50 -0.94 14.15
CA SER A 106 -2.50 -0.74 15.20
C SER A 106 -3.67 0.11 14.71
N SER A 107 -4.82 0.00 15.41
CA SER A 107 -5.97 0.88 15.15
C SER A 107 -5.62 2.37 15.32
N GLU A 108 -4.74 2.70 16.27
CA GLU A 108 -4.27 4.08 16.47
C GLU A 108 -3.52 4.61 15.26
N GLN A 109 -2.62 3.80 14.69
CA GLN A 109 -1.87 4.16 13.47
C GLN A 109 -2.80 4.30 12.27
N LEU A 110 -3.79 3.41 12.11
CA LEU A 110 -4.80 3.50 11.06
C LEU A 110 -5.61 4.79 11.16
N ASN A 111 -6.12 5.08 12.35
CA ASN A 111 -6.95 6.27 12.59
C ASN A 111 -6.18 7.58 12.46
N ALA A 112 -4.85 7.54 12.55
CA ALA A 112 -4.00 8.70 12.36
C ALA A 112 -3.71 9.01 10.89
N LEU A 113 -4.02 8.11 9.94
CA LEU A 113 -3.83 8.36 8.52
C LEU A 113 -4.82 9.42 8.00
N SER A 114 -4.38 10.24 7.06
CA SER A 114 -5.26 11.21 6.42
C SER A 114 -6.35 10.53 5.62
N ALA A 115 -7.61 10.78 5.93
CA ALA A 115 -8.76 10.36 5.14
C ALA A 115 -9.12 11.36 4.02
N GLY A 116 -8.34 12.43 3.86
CA GLY A 116 -8.66 13.55 2.99
C GLY A 116 -9.67 14.52 3.61
N SER A 117 -10.16 15.45 2.81
CA SER A 117 -11.23 16.37 3.22
C SER A 117 -12.33 16.41 2.15
N ALA A 118 -13.51 16.93 2.50
CA ALA A 118 -14.61 17.04 1.55
C ALA A 118 -14.26 17.96 0.35
N VAL A 119 -13.34 18.90 0.52
CA VAL A 119 -12.88 19.84 -0.52
C VAL A 119 -11.71 19.26 -1.32
N ALA A 120 -10.88 18.43 -0.68
CA ALA A 120 -9.68 17.82 -1.26
C ALA A 120 -9.57 16.32 -0.86
N PRO A 121 -10.46 15.46 -1.38
CA PRO A 121 -10.45 14.03 -1.03
C PRO A 121 -9.18 13.30 -1.53
N GLU A 122 -8.52 13.86 -2.54
CA GLU A 122 -7.25 13.33 -3.08
C GLU A 122 -6.06 13.48 -2.11
N THR A 123 -6.19 14.26 -1.05
CA THR A 123 -5.17 14.39 0.00
C THR A 123 -5.20 13.26 1.01
N SER A 124 -6.06 12.25 0.80
CA SER A 124 -6.07 11.03 1.61
C SER A 124 -4.82 10.19 1.39
N ALA A 125 -4.44 9.44 2.42
CA ALA A 125 -3.35 8.50 2.33
C ALA A 125 -3.74 7.24 1.54
N THR A 126 -2.75 6.64 0.86
CA THR A 126 -2.80 5.25 0.40
C THR A 126 -1.99 4.40 1.35
N LEU A 127 -2.62 3.40 1.96
CA LEU A 127 -1.96 2.47 2.87
C LEU A 127 -1.53 1.21 2.14
N ILE A 128 -0.24 0.93 2.13
CA ILE A 128 0.36 -0.30 1.59
C ILE A 128 0.67 -1.23 2.76
N VAL A 129 0.03 -2.39 2.81
CA VAL A 129 0.21 -3.35 3.90
C VAL A 129 0.81 -4.65 3.38
N GLN A 130 1.95 -5.05 3.94
CA GLN A 130 2.51 -6.38 3.72
C GLN A 130 1.77 -7.40 4.60
N VAL A 131 1.19 -8.39 3.95
CA VAL A 131 0.43 -9.46 4.60
C VAL A 131 1.09 -10.81 4.38
N ALA A 132 0.84 -11.76 5.27
CA ALA A 132 1.36 -13.12 5.17
C ALA A 132 0.80 -13.89 3.95
N GLY A 133 -0.43 -13.55 3.52
CA GLY A 133 -1.04 -14.16 2.34
C GLY A 133 -2.20 -13.34 1.78
N LEU A 134 -2.38 -13.39 0.45
CA LEU A 134 -3.55 -12.83 -0.23
C LEU A 134 -4.74 -13.81 -0.27
N SER A 135 -4.62 -14.96 0.39
CA SER A 135 -5.64 -15.98 0.55
C SER A 135 -5.47 -16.71 1.88
N GLY A 136 -6.50 -17.48 2.29
CA GLY A 136 -6.45 -18.28 3.51
C GLY A 136 -6.82 -17.52 4.79
N GLY A 137 -7.23 -16.25 4.68
CA GLY A 137 -7.80 -15.45 5.78
C GLY A 137 -9.32 -15.52 5.84
N ARG A 138 -9.92 -14.57 6.54
CA ARG A 138 -11.37 -14.40 6.61
C ARG A 138 -11.94 -14.07 5.24
N MET A 139 -13.06 -14.69 4.88
CA MET A 139 -13.77 -14.43 3.62
C MET A 139 -14.42 -13.05 3.66
N LEU A 140 -14.14 -12.26 2.64
CA LEU A 140 -14.69 -10.92 2.44
C LEU A 140 -15.39 -10.85 1.09
N ARG A 141 -16.58 -10.29 1.07
CA ARG A 141 -17.33 -9.97 -0.13
C ARG A 141 -17.13 -8.51 -0.49
N LEU A 142 -16.67 -8.27 -1.69
CA LEU A 142 -16.46 -6.92 -2.25
C LEU A 142 -17.55 -6.61 -3.27
N THR A 143 -18.11 -5.39 -3.19
CA THR A 143 -19.02 -4.83 -4.19
C THR A 143 -18.65 -3.37 -4.47
N GLY A 144 -19.12 -2.81 -5.58
CA GLY A 144 -18.89 -1.40 -5.91
C GLY A 144 -18.19 -1.19 -7.24
N ALA A 145 -17.62 -0.01 -7.42
CA ALA A 145 -16.98 0.39 -8.67
C ALA A 145 -15.86 -0.59 -9.10
N GLY A 146 -15.84 -0.98 -10.37
CA GLY A 146 -14.88 -1.93 -10.91
C GLY A 146 -15.19 -3.41 -10.65
N ILE A 147 -16.33 -3.71 -10.02
CA ILE A 147 -16.81 -5.07 -9.75
C ILE A 147 -18.20 -5.22 -10.40
N ALA A 148 -18.36 -6.22 -11.28
CA ALA A 148 -19.61 -6.38 -12.06
C ALA A 148 -20.80 -6.75 -11.16
N GLU A 149 -20.62 -7.70 -10.26
CA GLU A 149 -21.64 -8.13 -9.29
C GLU A 149 -21.03 -8.12 -7.88
N GLU A 150 -20.23 -9.13 -7.58
CA GLU A 150 -19.46 -9.26 -6.33
C GLU A 150 -18.14 -9.97 -6.59
N ARG A 151 -17.21 -9.81 -5.66
CA ARG A 151 -15.93 -10.54 -5.67
C ARG A 151 -15.61 -11.04 -4.28
N MET A 152 -15.26 -12.32 -4.19
CA MET A 152 -14.83 -12.94 -2.95
C MET A 152 -13.32 -12.93 -2.85
N ILE A 153 -12.79 -12.46 -1.73
CA ILE A 153 -11.37 -12.50 -1.40
C ILE A 153 -11.19 -13.01 0.02
N ALA A 154 -10.01 -13.52 0.35
CA ALA A 154 -9.70 -13.98 1.70
C ALA A 154 -8.25 -13.67 2.11
N PRO A 155 -7.80 -12.39 2.08
CA PRO A 155 -6.46 -12.06 2.53
C PRO A 155 -6.31 -12.26 4.04
N GLN A 156 -5.09 -12.56 4.48
CA GLN A 156 -4.78 -12.70 5.90
C GLN A 156 -4.57 -11.30 6.50
N LEU A 157 -5.64 -10.74 7.06
CA LEU A 157 -5.67 -9.40 7.62
C LEU A 157 -5.76 -9.43 9.14
N PRO A 158 -5.12 -8.47 9.84
CA PRO A 158 -5.39 -8.23 11.25
C PRO A 158 -6.81 -7.67 11.45
N GLU A 159 -7.40 -7.92 12.61
CA GLU A 159 -8.78 -7.55 12.92
C GLU A 159 -9.04 -6.05 12.76
N CYS A 160 -8.06 -5.19 13.08
CA CYS A 160 -8.20 -3.74 12.90
C CYS A 160 -8.41 -3.33 11.44
N LEU A 161 -7.76 -4.00 10.47
CA LEU A 161 -7.98 -3.75 9.06
C LEU A 161 -9.32 -4.29 8.55
N ILE A 162 -9.76 -5.45 9.06
CA ILE A 162 -11.09 -5.96 8.75
C ILE A 162 -12.16 -4.97 9.22
N HIS A 163 -12.03 -4.48 10.45
CA HIS A 163 -12.95 -3.48 11.02
C HIS A 163 -12.94 -2.19 10.20
N GLU A 164 -11.78 -1.65 9.85
CA GLU A 164 -11.66 -0.46 8.98
C GLU A 164 -12.35 -0.64 7.63
N LEU A 165 -12.18 -1.80 7.01
CA LEU A 165 -12.78 -2.11 5.71
C LEU A 165 -14.31 -2.27 5.78
N THR A 166 -14.85 -2.85 6.85
CA THR A 166 -16.29 -3.14 6.98
C THR A 166 -17.07 -1.94 7.51
N GLU A 167 -16.52 -1.21 8.47
CA GLU A 167 -17.21 -0.07 9.08
C GLU A 167 -17.08 1.22 8.26
N ARG A 168 -15.98 1.36 7.50
CA ARG A 168 -15.74 2.57 6.71
C ARG A 168 -16.03 3.85 7.49
N PRO A 169 -15.22 4.18 8.52
CA PRO A 169 -15.54 5.27 9.48
C PRO A 169 -15.67 6.65 8.84
N HIS A 170 -15.18 6.80 7.61
CA HIS A 170 -15.24 8.05 6.86
C HIS A 170 -16.28 7.94 5.73
N PRO A 171 -17.26 8.89 5.67
CA PRO A 171 -18.22 8.89 4.59
C PRO A 171 -17.56 9.26 3.26
N PHE A 172 -18.00 8.63 2.16
CA PHE A 172 -17.54 9.00 0.81
C PHE A 172 -17.70 10.53 0.57
N PRO A 173 -16.71 11.21 -0.03
CA PRO A 173 -15.53 10.70 -0.75
C PRO A 173 -14.28 10.50 0.14
N LEU A 174 -14.38 10.58 1.43
CA LEU A 174 -13.28 10.42 2.38
C LEU A 174 -12.91 8.95 2.56
N GLY A 175 -11.70 8.72 3.07
CA GLY A 175 -11.21 7.38 3.42
C GLY A 175 -9.82 7.10 2.89
N VAL A 176 -9.26 5.99 3.31
CA VAL A 176 -7.92 5.51 2.93
C VAL A 176 -8.05 4.41 1.88
N ASP A 177 -7.26 4.52 0.82
CA ASP A 177 -7.14 3.45 -0.17
C ASP A 177 -6.14 2.40 0.33
N LEU A 178 -6.45 1.12 0.12
CA LEU A 178 -5.65 0.01 0.64
C LEU A 178 -5.03 -0.79 -0.50
N ILE A 179 -3.71 -1.06 -0.40
CA ILE A 179 -2.97 -1.98 -1.26
C ILE A 179 -2.37 -3.07 -0.37
N LEU A 180 -2.78 -4.32 -0.57
CA LEU A 180 -2.24 -5.47 0.13
C LEU A 180 -1.15 -6.13 -0.70
N THR A 181 0.03 -6.35 -0.12
CA THR A 181 1.18 -6.93 -0.82
C THR A 181 1.63 -8.23 -0.16
N CYS A 182 2.01 -9.22 -0.97
CA CYS A 182 2.59 -10.48 -0.52
C CYS A 182 3.56 -11.02 -1.59
N GLY A 183 4.85 -11.08 -1.27
CA GLY A 183 5.89 -11.43 -2.23
C GLY A 183 5.93 -10.44 -3.40
N GLU A 184 5.73 -10.93 -4.62
CA GLU A 184 5.63 -10.13 -5.85
C GLU A 184 4.19 -9.74 -6.22
N ARG A 185 3.19 -10.23 -5.47
CA ARG A 185 1.77 -10.04 -5.76
C ARG A 185 1.15 -8.97 -4.88
N LEU A 186 0.12 -8.34 -5.42
CA LEU A 186 -0.71 -7.41 -4.68
C LEU A 186 -2.16 -7.46 -5.17
N LEU A 187 -3.05 -6.96 -4.33
CA LEU A 187 -4.41 -6.56 -4.68
C LEU A 187 -4.71 -5.21 -4.04
N ALA A 188 -5.71 -4.51 -4.55
CA ALA A 188 -6.13 -3.24 -3.97
C ALA A 188 -7.61 -3.29 -3.56
N ILE A 189 -7.93 -2.50 -2.53
CA ILE A 189 -9.28 -2.25 -2.04
C ILE A 189 -9.43 -0.73 -1.87
N PRO A 190 -9.85 -0.03 -2.92
CA PRO A 190 -10.09 1.42 -2.85
C PRO A 190 -11.17 1.77 -1.84
N ARG A 191 -11.15 3.00 -1.33
CA ARG A 191 -12.15 3.55 -0.40
C ARG A 191 -13.59 3.48 -0.91
N THR A 192 -13.78 3.40 -2.23
CA THR A 192 -15.10 3.26 -2.87
C THR A 192 -15.65 1.84 -2.88
N THR A 193 -14.84 0.85 -2.48
CA THR A 193 -15.24 -0.56 -2.42
C THR A 193 -16.01 -0.82 -1.14
N HIS A 194 -17.19 -1.39 -1.24
CA HIS A 194 -17.94 -1.87 -0.09
C HIS A 194 -17.47 -3.29 0.27
N VAL A 195 -17.25 -3.52 1.56
CA VAL A 195 -16.67 -4.77 2.08
C VAL A 195 -17.57 -5.33 3.18
N GLU A 196 -17.91 -6.61 3.07
CA GLU A 196 -18.67 -7.34 4.08
C GLU A 196 -17.95 -8.64 4.46
N VAL A 197 -18.04 -9.03 5.72
CA VAL A 197 -17.57 -10.34 6.20
C VAL A 197 -18.63 -11.39 5.90
N CYS A 198 -18.21 -12.54 5.36
CA CYS A 198 -19.08 -13.68 5.08
C CYS A 198 -19.01 -14.74 6.18
#